data_e19648c3447a74fd5ec9334670e94df7
#
_entry.id   e19648c3447a74fd5ec9334670e94df7
#
_cell.length_a   1.000
_cell.length_b   1.000
_cell.length_c   1.000
_cell.angle_alpha   90.00
_cell.angle_beta   90.00
_cell.angle_gamma   90.00
#
_symmetry.space_group_name_H-M   'P 1'
#
loop_
_entity.id
_entity.type
_entity.pdbx_description
1 polymer ?
#
loop_
_entity_poly.entity_id
_entity_poly.type
_entity_poly.pdbx_seq_one_letter_code
_entity_poly.pdbx_strand_id
1 'polypeptide(L)'
;MDATYRRLLGAALVAALLLAGCAGAPPPPPLSEPVAPLAPVTRSPREVALERALGEFSGAPYRSGGTTPDGVDCSGLIQALYQRTGVRLPRTVTDQYQAGAPVGVNDLRFGDVVFFNRYCQTRGRGPYLASILSLGDEDEVCHNGIYLGGGRFMHASPRGVFISRLDAEVWRVSYRGARRYFPGGN
;
A
#
# COMPACT_ATOMS: atom_id res chain seq x y z
N MET A 1 37.64 50.73 -41.33
CA MET A 1 37.88 49.97 -40.11
C MET A 1 38.52 48.65 -40.52
N ASP A 2 39.79 48.53 -40.30
CA ASP A 2 40.68 47.53 -40.90
C ASP A 2 40.44 46.11 -40.39
N ALA A 3 40.54 45.12 -41.24
CA ALA A 3 40.42 43.71 -40.98
C ALA A 3 41.36 43.19 -39.88
N THR A 4 42.48 43.90 -39.68
CA THR A 4 43.47 43.64 -38.62
C THR A 4 42.92 43.92 -37.22
N TYR A 5 42.08 44.94 -37.04
CA TYR A 5 41.48 45.28 -35.74
C TYR A 5 40.43 44.25 -35.30
N ARG A 6 39.70 43.67 -36.24
CA ARG A 6 38.72 42.59 -35.93
C ARG A 6 39.38 41.27 -35.50
N ARG A 7 40.60 41.00 -36.01
CA ARG A 7 41.35 39.80 -35.63
C ARG A 7 41.98 39.91 -34.22
N LEU A 8 42.38 41.12 -33.86
CA LEU A 8 42.95 41.34 -32.49
C LEU A 8 41.86 41.31 -31.40
N LEU A 9 40.64 41.78 -31.69
CA LEU A 9 39.51 41.70 -30.75
C LEU A 9 39.04 40.26 -30.56
N GLY A 10 39.04 39.45 -31.63
CA GLY A 10 38.68 38.04 -31.55
C GLY A 10 39.67 37.19 -30.73
N ALA A 11 40.96 37.49 -30.83
CA ALA A 11 42.01 36.79 -30.09
C ALA A 11 41.99 37.14 -28.60
N ALA A 12 41.64 38.39 -28.23
CA ALA A 12 41.54 38.82 -26.82
C ALA A 12 40.33 38.20 -26.11
N LEU A 13 39.22 37.96 -26.84
CA LEU A 13 38.00 37.34 -26.28
C LEU A 13 38.18 35.84 -26.01
N VAL A 14 38.93 35.15 -26.86
CA VAL A 14 39.24 33.71 -26.68
C VAL A 14 40.20 33.46 -25.54
N ALA A 15 41.17 34.36 -25.31
CA ALA A 15 42.13 34.24 -24.17
C ALA A 15 41.46 34.48 -22.80
N ALA A 16 40.38 35.31 -22.76
CA ALA A 16 39.66 35.57 -21.51
C ALA A 16 38.75 34.42 -21.08
N LEU A 17 38.31 33.53 -22.00
CA LEU A 17 37.45 32.38 -21.67
C LEU A 17 38.20 31.15 -21.13
N LEU A 18 39.54 31.13 -21.25
CA LEU A 18 40.34 29.97 -20.78
C LEU A 18 40.84 30.07 -19.33
N LEU A 19 40.58 31.19 -18.65
CA LEU A 19 41.00 31.40 -17.26
C LEU A 19 39.84 31.22 -16.25
N ALA A 20 38.63 30.90 -16.68
CA ALA A 20 37.48 30.67 -15.80
C ALA A 20 37.24 29.16 -15.53
N GLY A 21 38.27 28.43 -15.23
CA GLY A 21 38.09 27.01 -14.99
C GLY A 21 39.01 26.49 -13.89
N CYS A 22 38.55 26.47 -12.68
CA CYS A 22 38.81 25.53 -11.60
C CYS A 22 38.27 26.14 -10.27
N ALA A 23 36.97 26.47 -10.27
CA ALA A 23 36.24 26.48 -9.01
C ALA A 23 36.10 25.02 -8.58
N GLY A 24 36.96 24.56 -7.66
CA GLY A 24 36.86 23.23 -7.10
C GLY A 24 35.44 22.97 -6.60
N ALA A 25 34.91 21.82 -6.94
CA ALA A 25 33.60 21.40 -6.42
C ALA A 25 33.63 21.55 -4.88
N PRO A 26 32.54 22.06 -4.26
CA PRO A 26 32.46 22.10 -2.82
C PRO A 26 32.70 20.69 -2.27
N PRO A 27 33.38 20.55 -1.12
CA PRO A 27 33.61 19.25 -0.52
C PRO A 27 32.22 18.58 -0.30
N PRO A 28 32.11 17.26 -0.52
CA PRO A 28 30.88 16.55 -0.22
C PRO A 28 30.52 16.80 1.25
N PRO A 29 29.22 16.92 1.56
CA PRO A 29 28.78 17.09 2.94
C PRO A 29 29.33 15.92 3.78
N PRO A 30 29.71 16.17 5.05
CA PRO A 30 30.25 15.11 5.90
C PRO A 30 29.23 13.95 5.96
N LEU A 31 29.68 12.77 5.56
CA LEU A 31 28.92 11.53 5.70
C LEU A 31 28.81 11.26 7.20
N SER A 32 27.56 11.18 7.65
CA SER A 32 27.19 10.75 9.00
C SER A 32 27.04 11.85 10.06
N GLU A 33 25.85 12.45 10.07
CA GLU A 33 25.22 12.57 11.38
C GLU A 33 24.86 11.15 11.84
N PRO A 34 25.12 10.76 13.12
CA PRO A 34 24.66 9.48 13.64
C PRO A 34 23.13 9.46 13.45
N VAL A 35 22.63 8.55 12.61
CA VAL A 35 21.18 8.31 12.52
C VAL A 35 20.75 7.96 13.94
N ALA A 36 19.99 8.88 14.57
CA ALA A 36 19.45 8.64 15.90
C ALA A 36 18.76 7.26 15.86
N PRO A 37 19.00 6.39 16.84
CA PRO A 37 18.34 5.09 16.87
C PRO A 37 16.84 5.33 16.71
N LEU A 38 16.23 4.73 15.69
CA LEU A 38 14.78 4.79 15.50
C LEU A 38 14.16 4.34 16.83
N ALA A 39 13.39 5.23 17.46
CA ALA A 39 12.68 4.90 18.67
C ALA A 39 11.94 3.57 18.46
N PRO A 40 12.01 2.62 19.40
CA PRO A 40 11.35 1.35 19.23
C PRO A 40 9.86 1.62 18.92
N VAL A 41 9.38 1.11 17.79
CA VAL A 41 7.96 1.21 17.41
C VAL A 41 7.19 0.41 18.44
N THR A 42 6.69 1.09 19.46
CA THR A 42 5.88 0.47 20.52
C THR A 42 4.52 0.12 19.93
N ARG A 43 4.32 -1.14 19.55
CA ARG A 43 3.03 -1.63 19.07
C ARG A 43 2.03 -1.72 20.22
N SER A 44 0.82 -1.31 19.96
CA SER A 44 -0.27 -1.49 20.92
C SER A 44 -0.58 -2.98 21.15
N PRO A 45 -1.15 -3.38 22.28
CA PRO A 45 -1.55 -4.75 22.53
C PRO A 45 -2.47 -5.33 21.43
N ARG A 46 -3.31 -4.50 20.82
CA ARG A 46 -4.19 -4.90 19.71
C ARG A 46 -3.40 -5.19 18.44
N GLU A 47 -2.39 -4.38 18.11
CA GLU A 47 -1.53 -4.64 16.96
C GLU A 47 -0.71 -5.92 17.13
N VAL A 48 -0.24 -6.21 18.35
CA VAL A 48 0.45 -7.47 18.67
C VAL A 48 -0.50 -8.67 18.53
N ALA A 49 -1.74 -8.55 19.02
CA ALA A 49 -2.76 -9.58 18.84
C ALA A 49 -3.09 -9.81 17.35
N LEU A 50 -3.20 -8.73 16.59
CA LEU A 50 -3.44 -8.78 15.16
C LEU A 50 -2.30 -9.47 14.42
N GLU A 51 -1.05 -9.12 14.72
CA GLU A 51 0.12 -9.75 14.11
C GLU A 51 0.18 -11.26 14.36
N ARG A 52 -0.14 -11.70 15.58
CA ARG A 52 -0.25 -13.13 15.89
C ARG A 52 -1.35 -13.80 15.05
N ALA A 53 -2.51 -13.17 14.98
CA ALA A 53 -3.64 -13.68 14.20
C ALA A 53 -3.32 -13.80 12.70
N LEU A 54 -2.57 -12.85 12.14
CA LEU A 54 -2.10 -12.93 10.75
C LEU A 54 -1.28 -14.20 10.47
N GLY A 55 -0.45 -14.61 11.44
CA GLY A 55 0.32 -15.87 11.36
C GLY A 55 -0.60 -17.09 11.32
N GLU A 56 -1.69 -17.12 12.10
CA GLU A 56 -2.65 -18.23 12.15
C GLU A 56 -3.37 -18.43 10.79
N PHE A 57 -3.63 -17.37 10.06
CA PHE A 57 -4.36 -17.41 8.78
C PHE A 57 -3.46 -17.46 7.54
N SER A 58 -2.15 -17.34 7.70
CA SER A 58 -1.22 -17.36 6.55
C SER A 58 -1.29 -18.71 5.83
N GLY A 59 -1.59 -18.68 4.52
CA GLY A 59 -1.73 -19.91 3.72
C GLY A 59 -3.04 -20.66 3.90
N ALA A 60 -3.98 -20.18 4.71
CA ALA A 60 -5.28 -20.80 4.89
C ALA A 60 -6.02 -20.96 3.54
N PRO A 61 -6.74 -22.06 3.31
CA PRO A 61 -7.49 -22.27 2.08
C PRO A 61 -8.69 -21.31 1.99
N TYR A 62 -9.09 -21.00 0.75
CA TYR A 62 -10.30 -20.23 0.52
C TYR A 62 -11.55 -21.10 0.70
N ARG A 63 -12.51 -20.60 1.48
CA ARG A 63 -13.84 -21.19 1.61
C ARG A 63 -14.87 -20.07 1.67
N SER A 64 -15.82 -20.06 0.71
CA SER A 64 -16.95 -19.12 0.75
C SER A 64 -17.74 -19.28 2.04
N GLY A 65 -18.00 -18.18 2.75
CA GLY A 65 -18.66 -18.18 4.05
C GLY A 65 -17.75 -18.58 5.23
N GLY A 66 -16.51 -18.97 4.99
CA GLY A 66 -15.56 -19.40 6.02
C GLY A 66 -15.00 -18.25 6.88
N THR A 67 -14.66 -18.57 8.12
CA THR A 67 -14.14 -17.62 9.14
C THR A 67 -13.03 -18.21 10.00
N THR A 68 -12.49 -19.37 9.64
CA THR A 68 -11.47 -20.10 10.42
C THR A 68 -10.22 -20.37 9.59
N PRO A 69 -9.08 -20.71 10.21
CA PRO A 69 -7.87 -21.11 9.48
C PRO A 69 -8.05 -22.33 8.56
N ASP A 70 -9.06 -23.19 8.83
CA ASP A 70 -9.37 -24.35 7.98
C ASP A 70 -10.11 -23.96 6.68
N GLY A 71 -10.54 -22.70 6.57
CA GLY A 71 -11.17 -22.15 5.38
C GLY A 71 -11.80 -20.80 5.65
N VAL A 72 -11.44 -19.82 4.83
CA VAL A 72 -11.82 -18.43 5.04
C VAL A 72 -12.11 -17.72 3.71
N ASP A 73 -13.11 -16.81 3.69
CA ASP A 73 -13.28 -15.85 2.59
C ASP A 73 -12.71 -14.47 2.95
N CYS A 74 -12.76 -13.52 2.03
CA CYS A 74 -12.11 -12.21 2.21
C CYS A 74 -12.63 -11.46 3.45
N SER A 75 -13.94 -11.27 3.58
CA SER A 75 -14.53 -10.57 4.74
C SER A 75 -14.50 -11.40 6.01
N GLY A 76 -14.57 -12.73 5.90
CA GLY A 76 -14.39 -13.65 7.00
C GLY A 76 -12.98 -13.59 7.60
N LEU A 77 -11.94 -13.46 6.76
CA LEU A 77 -10.57 -13.22 7.22
C LEU A 77 -10.49 -11.95 8.06
N ILE A 78 -10.99 -10.82 7.53
CA ILE A 78 -10.96 -9.54 8.24
C ILE A 78 -11.75 -9.64 9.55
N GLN A 79 -12.95 -10.23 9.53
CA GLN A 79 -13.75 -10.43 10.73
C GLN A 79 -13.01 -11.25 11.79
N ALA A 80 -12.41 -12.37 11.40
CA ALA A 80 -11.70 -13.26 12.30
C ALA A 80 -10.44 -12.62 12.89
N LEU A 81 -9.66 -11.89 12.07
CA LEU A 81 -8.48 -11.16 12.52
C LEU A 81 -8.83 -10.11 13.59
N TYR A 82 -9.85 -9.30 13.33
CA TYR A 82 -10.28 -8.27 14.27
C TYR A 82 -10.91 -8.85 15.54
N GLN A 83 -11.62 -9.97 15.45
CA GLN A 83 -12.15 -10.66 16.62
C GLN A 83 -11.03 -11.04 17.61
N ARG A 84 -9.84 -11.44 17.13
CA ARG A 84 -8.66 -11.72 17.98
C ARG A 84 -8.15 -10.49 18.74
N THR A 85 -8.47 -9.29 18.24
CA THR A 85 -8.11 -8.01 18.88
C THR A 85 -9.20 -7.46 19.81
N GLY A 86 -10.32 -8.19 19.96
CA GLY A 86 -11.49 -7.76 20.72
C GLY A 86 -12.43 -6.81 19.97
N VAL A 87 -12.21 -6.59 18.67
CA VAL A 87 -13.09 -5.76 17.82
C VAL A 87 -14.01 -6.66 17.00
N ARG A 88 -15.33 -6.40 17.06
CA ARG A 88 -16.32 -7.12 16.26
C ARG A 88 -16.63 -6.34 15.01
N LEU A 89 -16.45 -6.97 13.85
CA LEU A 89 -16.77 -6.40 12.55
C LEU A 89 -17.98 -7.10 11.90
N PRO A 90 -18.73 -6.42 11.05
CA PRO A 90 -19.77 -7.02 10.24
C PRO A 90 -19.25 -8.17 9.38
N ARG A 91 -20.17 -9.02 8.87
CA ARG A 91 -19.78 -10.21 8.09
C ARG A 91 -19.45 -9.91 6.64
N THR A 92 -20.11 -8.93 6.02
CA THR A 92 -19.97 -8.66 4.59
C THR A 92 -18.92 -7.58 4.31
N VAL A 93 -18.34 -7.61 3.11
CA VAL A 93 -17.37 -6.59 2.67
C VAL A 93 -18.00 -5.19 2.69
N THR A 94 -19.23 -5.07 2.19
CA THR A 94 -19.96 -3.80 2.11
C THR A 94 -20.22 -3.21 3.50
N ASP A 95 -20.73 -4.03 4.44
CA ASP A 95 -21.00 -3.56 5.79
C ASP A 95 -19.70 -3.20 6.53
N GLN A 96 -18.62 -3.95 6.30
CA GLN A 96 -17.30 -3.59 6.81
C GLN A 96 -16.85 -2.24 6.25
N TYR A 97 -17.01 -2.01 4.95
CA TYR A 97 -16.66 -0.73 4.33
C TYR A 97 -17.44 0.45 4.93
N GLN A 98 -18.68 0.25 5.32
CA GLN A 98 -19.54 1.28 5.93
C GLN A 98 -19.21 1.53 7.41
N ALA A 99 -18.74 0.52 8.14
CA ALA A 99 -18.59 0.57 9.59
C ALA A 99 -17.31 1.28 10.08
N GLY A 100 -16.27 1.38 9.26
CA GLY A 100 -14.97 1.93 9.66
C GLY A 100 -14.80 3.41 9.37
N ALA A 101 -13.86 4.06 10.06
CA ALA A 101 -13.45 5.42 9.74
C ALA A 101 -12.66 5.44 8.41
N PRO A 102 -12.97 6.35 7.45
CA PRO A 102 -12.26 6.43 6.19
C PRO A 102 -10.80 6.83 6.41
N VAL A 103 -9.89 6.25 5.60
CA VAL A 103 -8.45 6.51 5.64
C VAL A 103 -7.96 6.83 4.23
N GLY A 104 -7.19 7.90 4.09
CA GLY A 104 -6.50 8.24 2.85
C GLY A 104 -5.41 7.23 2.51
N VAL A 105 -5.14 7.01 1.22
CA VAL A 105 -4.14 6.04 0.77
C VAL A 105 -2.73 6.35 1.30
N ASN A 106 -2.42 7.63 1.50
CA ASN A 106 -1.13 8.09 2.04
C ASN A 106 -1.03 7.99 3.58
N ASP A 107 -2.17 7.77 4.26
CA ASP A 107 -2.27 7.69 5.73
C ASP A 107 -2.43 6.25 6.23
N LEU A 108 -2.25 5.27 5.33
CA LEU A 108 -2.38 3.85 5.62
C LEU A 108 -1.38 3.40 6.68
N ARG A 109 -1.86 2.70 7.70
CA ARG A 109 -1.08 2.12 8.79
C ARG A 109 -1.35 0.62 8.91
N PHE A 110 -0.44 -0.10 9.55
CA PHE A 110 -0.65 -1.51 9.89
C PHE A 110 -2.02 -1.71 10.57
N GLY A 111 -2.76 -2.69 10.08
CA GLY A 111 -4.10 -2.99 10.56
C GLY A 111 -5.24 -2.27 9.83
N ASP A 112 -5.01 -1.25 8.99
CA ASP A 112 -6.07 -0.69 8.17
C ASP A 112 -6.59 -1.74 7.16
N VAL A 113 -7.87 -1.68 6.84
CA VAL A 113 -8.46 -2.57 5.84
C VAL A 113 -8.62 -1.83 4.53
N VAL A 114 -8.06 -2.38 3.46
CA VAL A 114 -8.13 -1.87 2.09
C VAL A 114 -9.23 -2.59 1.32
N PHE A 115 -9.94 -1.86 0.48
CA PHE A 115 -11.14 -2.32 -0.22
C PHE A 115 -11.03 -2.15 -1.72
N PHE A 116 -11.62 -3.11 -2.46
CA PHE A 116 -11.51 -3.20 -3.90
C PHE A 116 -12.83 -3.62 -4.55
N ASN A 117 -13.05 -3.19 -5.80
CA ASN A 117 -14.16 -3.69 -6.63
C ASN A 117 -13.75 -4.92 -7.47
N ARG A 118 -12.82 -5.72 -6.98
CA ARG A 118 -12.34 -6.94 -7.61
C ARG A 118 -12.98 -8.17 -6.98
N TYR A 119 -13.14 -9.24 -7.76
CA TYR A 119 -13.85 -10.46 -7.37
C TYR A 119 -15.34 -10.25 -7.09
N CYS A 120 -15.92 -9.20 -7.64
CA CYS A 120 -17.35 -9.02 -7.59
C CYS A 120 -18.03 -10.19 -8.28
N GLN A 121 -18.92 -10.86 -7.58
CA GLN A 121 -19.75 -11.87 -8.22
C GLN A 121 -20.73 -11.15 -9.12
N THR A 122 -20.56 -11.27 -10.42
CA THR A 122 -21.59 -10.87 -11.36
C THR A 122 -22.83 -11.71 -11.07
N ARG A 123 -23.85 -11.09 -10.48
CA ARG A 123 -25.12 -11.74 -10.18
C ARG A 123 -25.64 -12.43 -11.45
N GLY A 124 -25.44 -13.74 -11.54
CA GLY A 124 -26.13 -14.61 -12.48
C GLY A 124 -25.54 -14.76 -13.89
N ARG A 125 -24.32 -14.36 -14.21
CA ARG A 125 -23.77 -14.54 -15.56
C ARG A 125 -22.29 -14.98 -15.56
N GLY A 126 -22.07 -16.25 -15.86
CA GLY A 126 -20.81 -16.74 -16.37
C GLY A 126 -20.03 -17.68 -15.46
N PRO A 127 -19.11 -18.44 -16.05
CA PRO A 127 -18.27 -19.36 -15.32
C PRO A 127 -17.33 -18.63 -14.36
N TYR A 128 -16.94 -19.28 -13.28
CA TYR A 128 -16.07 -18.81 -12.20
C TYR A 128 -14.84 -18.01 -12.65
N LEU A 129 -14.25 -18.32 -13.82
CA LEU A 129 -13.14 -17.57 -14.41
C LEU A 129 -13.48 -16.11 -14.76
N ALA A 130 -14.73 -15.81 -15.12
CA ALA A 130 -15.15 -14.46 -15.44
C ALA A 130 -15.22 -13.58 -14.19
N SER A 131 -15.57 -14.13 -13.02
CA SER A 131 -15.59 -13.38 -11.76
C SER A 131 -14.21 -13.00 -11.23
N ILE A 132 -13.17 -13.76 -11.59
CA ILE A 132 -11.77 -13.45 -11.20
C ILE A 132 -11.25 -12.22 -11.94
N LEU A 133 -11.76 -11.97 -13.14
CA LEU A 133 -11.33 -10.87 -14.01
C LEU A 133 -12.29 -9.69 -13.99
N SER A 134 -13.53 -9.85 -13.47
CA SER A 134 -14.51 -8.77 -13.47
C SER A 134 -14.23 -7.76 -12.36
N LEU A 135 -14.11 -6.52 -12.80
CA LEU A 135 -14.30 -5.36 -11.96
C LEU A 135 -15.82 -5.18 -11.80
N GLY A 136 -16.29 -4.93 -10.57
CA GLY A 136 -17.66 -4.47 -10.33
C GLY A 136 -17.86 -3.04 -10.82
N ASP A 137 -19.07 -2.54 -10.67
CA ASP A 137 -19.35 -1.13 -10.89
C ASP A 137 -18.41 -0.25 -10.05
N GLU A 138 -18.17 0.98 -10.48
CA GLU A 138 -17.17 1.86 -9.85
C GLU A 138 -17.41 2.06 -8.35
N ASP A 139 -18.65 2.03 -7.90
CA ASP A 139 -19.05 2.21 -6.50
C ASP A 139 -19.16 0.88 -5.72
N GLU A 140 -18.98 -0.27 -6.37
CA GLU A 140 -19.13 -1.56 -5.72
C GLU A 140 -17.86 -1.96 -4.96
N VAL A 141 -18.01 -2.46 -3.73
CA VAL A 141 -16.93 -3.03 -2.92
C VAL A 141 -17.20 -4.50 -2.68
N CYS A 142 -16.36 -5.36 -3.24
CA CYS A 142 -16.57 -6.81 -3.24
C CYS A 142 -15.43 -7.59 -2.60
N HIS A 143 -14.30 -6.95 -2.39
CA HIS A 143 -13.11 -7.58 -1.86
C HIS A 143 -12.38 -6.66 -0.89
N ASN A 144 -11.69 -7.26 0.06
CA ASN A 144 -10.89 -6.54 1.04
C ASN A 144 -9.65 -7.32 1.45
N GLY A 145 -8.75 -6.62 2.14
CA GLY A 145 -7.56 -7.18 2.75
C GLY A 145 -7.04 -6.27 3.85
N ILE A 146 -6.21 -6.81 4.72
CA ILE A 146 -5.60 -6.07 5.81
C ILE A 146 -4.22 -5.54 5.43
N TYR A 147 -3.99 -4.25 5.63
CA TYR A 147 -2.74 -3.59 5.29
C TYR A 147 -1.64 -3.91 6.31
N LEU A 148 -0.47 -4.30 5.82
CA LEU A 148 0.67 -4.75 6.60
C LEU A 148 1.79 -3.71 6.72
N GLY A 149 1.64 -2.56 6.05
CA GLY A 149 2.73 -1.61 5.86
C GLY A 149 3.54 -1.85 4.59
N GLY A 150 4.31 -0.84 4.16
CA GLY A 150 5.21 -0.96 3.00
C GLY A 150 4.51 -1.32 1.69
N GLY A 151 3.26 -0.88 1.49
CA GLY A 151 2.48 -1.18 0.29
C GLY A 151 1.99 -2.62 0.19
N ARG A 152 2.02 -3.42 1.27
CA ARG A 152 1.63 -4.83 1.28
C ARG A 152 0.32 -5.02 2.05
N PHE A 153 -0.50 -5.97 1.61
CA PHE A 153 -1.72 -6.36 2.31
C PHE A 153 -1.97 -7.86 2.19
N MET A 154 -2.54 -8.46 3.24
CA MET A 154 -2.97 -9.86 3.24
C MET A 154 -4.45 -9.95 2.91
N HIS A 155 -4.82 -10.89 2.07
CA HIS A 155 -6.22 -11.12 1.68
C HIS A 155 -6.49 -12.59 1.38
N ALA A 156 -7.75 -13.00 1.43
CA ALA A 156 -8.19 -14.32 1.00
C ALA A 156 -8.79 -14.25 -0.42
N SER A 157 -8.28 -15.04 -1.33
CA SER A 157 -8.77 -15.19 -2.69
C SER A 157 -8.98 -16.67 -3.01
N PRO A 158 -9.54 -17.04 -4.17
CA PRO A 158 -9.69 -18.46 -4.53
C PRO A 158 -8.42 -19.32 -4.46
N ARG A 159 -7.24 -18.70 -4.42
CA ARG A 159 -5.95 -19.39 -4.22
C ARG A 159 -5.54 -19.53 -2.76
N GLY A 160 -6.38 -19.13 -1.81
CA GLY A 160 -6.09 -19.10 -0.39
C GLY A 160 -5.70 -17.70 0.12
N VAL A 161 -5.14 -17.66 1.32
CA VAL A 161 -4.67 -16.44 1.99
C VAL A 161 -3.20 -16.21 1.67
N PHE A 162 -2.90 -15.03 1.11
CA PHE A 162 -1.54 -14.61 0.77
C PHE A 162 -1.38 -13.09 0.78
N ILE A 163 -0.15 -12.63 0.64
CA ILE A 163 0.20 -11.21 0.62
C ILE A 163 0.31 -10.72 -0.82
N SER A 164 -0.31 -9.59 -1.10
CA SER A 164 -0.21 -8.84 -2.35
C SER A 164 0.37 -7.45 -2.16
N ARG A 165 0.75 -6.80 -3.26
CA ARG A 165 1.22 -5.41 -3.28
C ARG A 165 0.12 -4.48 -3.76
N LEU A 166 -0.12 -3.41 -3.01
CA LEU A 166 -1.17 -2.43 -3.32
C LEU A 166 -0.86 -1.62 -4.60
N ASP A 167 0.43 -1.43 -4.91
CA ASP A 167 0.91 -0.73 -6.10
C ASP A 167 0.90 -1.59 -7.38
N ALA A 168 0.69 -2.90 -7.28
CA ALA A 168 0.49 -3.74 -8.46
C ALA A 168 -0.75 -3.25 -9.24
N GLU A 169 -0.63 -3.14 -10.56
CA GLU A 169 -1.65 -2.52 -11.41
C GLU A 169 -3.06 -3.06 -11.16
N VAL A 170 -3.19 -4.37 -11.04
CA VAL A 170 -4.46 -5.06 -10.78
C VAL A 170 -5.15 -4.60 -9.49
N TRP A 171 -4.40 -4.23 -8.47
CA TRP A 171 -4.92 -3.73 -7.20
C TRP A 171 -5.12 -2.22 -7.22
N ARG A 172 -4.21 -1.50 -7.85
CA ARG A 172 -4.27 -0.04 -7.99
C ARG A 172 -5.53 0.40 -8.73
N VAL A 173 -5.89 -0.23 -9.85
CA VAL A 173 -7.08 0.13 -10.65
C VAL A 173 -8.38 -0.29 -9.97
N SER A 174 -8.36 -1.31 -9.12
CA SER A 174 -9.54 -1.81 -8.40
C SER A 174 -9.69 -1.23 -6.98
N TYR A 175 -8.77 -0.41 -6.51
CA TYR A 175 -8.81 0.19 -5.17
C TYR A 175 -9.99 1.15 -5.03
N ARG A 176 -10.75 1.03 -3.91
CA ARG A 176 -11.95 1.83 -3.61
C ARG A 176 -11.89 2.57 -2.29
N GLY A 177 -10.81 2.41 -1.54
CA GLY A 177 -10.59 3.10 -0.28
C GLY A 177 -10.10 2.21 0.84
N ALA A 178 -9.96 2.77 2.02
CA ALA A 178 -9.57 2.05 3.22
C ALA A 178 -10.40 2.48 4.43
N ARG A 179 -10.41 1.61 5.45
CA ARG A 179 -11.09 1.86 6.72
C ARG A 179 -10.20 1.49 7.89
N ARG A 180 -10.30 2.28 8.95
CA ARG A 180 -9.64 2.04 10.23
C ARG A 180 -10.69 1.70 11.29
N TYR A 181 -10.46 0.63 12.04
CA TYR A 181 -11.36 0.14 13.08
C TYR A 181 -10.73 0.22 14.47
N PHE A 182 -9.43 0.39 14.56
CA PHE A 182 -8.82 0.74 15.84
C PHE A 182 -9.05 2.23 16.10
N PRO A 183 -9.65 2.61 17.25
CA PRO A 183 -9.64 4.00 17.65
C PRO A 183 -8.18 4.45 17.71
N GLY A 184 -7.92 5.66 17.21
CA GLY A 184 -6.58 6.20 17.14
C GLY A 184 -5.87 6.04 18.46
N GLY A 185 -4.81 5.24 18.47
CA GLY A 185 -3.84 5.27 19.54
C GLY A 185 -3.00 6.54 19.37
N ASN A 186 -3.03 7.39 20.36
CA ASN A 186 -1.97 8.35 20.57
C ASN A 186 -0.71 7.59 20.98
#